data_6fd61dd6b38ac733a9bdbd410d4d1f49
#
_entry.id   6fd61dd6b38ac733a9bdbd410d4d1f49
#
_cell.length_a   1.000
_cell.length_b   1.000
_cell.length_c   1.000
_cell.angle_alpha   90.00
_cell.angle_beta   90.00
_cell.angle_gamma   90.00
#
_symmetry.space_group_name_H-M   'P 1'
#
loop_
_entity.id
_entity.type
_entity.pdbx_description
1 polymer ?
#
loop_
_entity_poly.entity_id
_entity_poly.type
_entity_poly.pdbx_seq_one_letter_code
_entity_poly.pdbx_strand_id
1 'polypeptide(L)'
;MEYRYYEIPAGSPVLALLGDKWVQNYGREIDYLHFHNHLEVGFCYYGEGTVTFKEEDLPFDGNMFTVVPKNFPHTTTSTGDSVSYWEWLFIDADKFLREVYKDNPRMAQKVIDRVNKRAHFVSVQDKPQIGALVQQIIVCMRERKEFYLEEVKGLILAFLLQVARWNREEAEKAEFEAGNTSLITPAIDYISECCDRPIKVEELAAMCHISETHLRRVFHDCIQMSPVEYINWVRIRIACGELKRTNDTVGDIAVRCGFSTLSTFNRNFHRIMGISPQQWRKDPEHFERKLLNCNIIAKKGW
;
A
#
# COMPACT_ATOMS: atom_id res chain seq x y z
N MET A 1 -4.12 -10.55 -10.54
CA MET A 1 -3.33 -9.62 -9.73
C MET A 1 -4.29 -8.67 -9.04
N GLU A 2 -4.01 -8.28 -7.79
CA GLU A 2 -4.92 -7.51 -6.95
C GLU A 2 -4.25 -6.22 -6.48
N TYR A 3 -4.98 -5.08 -6.46
CA TYR A 3 -4.51 -3.86 -5.86
C TYR A 3 -5.15 -3.64 -4.49
N ARG A 4 -4.33 -3.41 -3.44
CA ARG A 4 -4.76 -3.11 -2.07
C ARG A 4 -4.42 -1.67 -1.72
N TYR A 5 -5.42 -0.91 -1.33
CA TYR A 5 -5.22 0.47 -0.87
C TYR A 5 -5.25 0.52 0.65
N TYR A 6 -4.20 1.05 1.25
CA TYR A 6 -4.10 1.25 2.69
C TYR A 6 -4.13 2.74 3.01
N GLU A 7 -4.95 3.13 3.99
CA GLU A 7 -4.99 4.50 4.50
C GLU A 7 -4.24 4.59 5.83
N ILE A 8 -3.21 5.44 5.87
CA ILE A 8 -2.47 5.69 7.11
C ILE A 8 -3.29 6.63 8.00
N PRO A 9 -3.51 6.29 9.28
CA PRO A 9 -4.29 7.13 10.19
C PRO A 9 -3.74 8.55 10.30
N ALA A 10 -4.62 9.55 10.36
CA ALA A 10 -4.22 10.94 10.49
C ALA A 10 -3.31 11.14 11.72
N GLY A 11 -2.18 11.82 11.53
CA GLY A 11 -1.18 12.06 12.58
C GLY A 11 -0.22 10.90 12.86
N SER A 12 -0.44 9.72 12.25
CA SER A 12 0.50 8.60 12.36
C SER A 12 1.47 8.59 11.15
N PRO A 13 2.75 8.23 11.34
CA PRO A 13 3.69 8.03 10.23
C PRO A 13 3.53 6.67 9.55
N VAL A 14 2.74 5.75 10.13
CA VAL A 14 2.63 4.36 9.69
C VAL A 14 1.25 3.79 10.04
N LEU A 15 0.72 2.92 9.16
CA LEU A 15 -0.34 2.00 9.52
C LEU A 15 0.30 0.69 10.01
N ALA A 16 -0.01 0.29 11.24
CA ALA A 16 0.49 -0.95 11.84
C ALA A 16 -0.66 -1.94 12.04
N LEU A 17 -0.53 -3.13 11.45
CA LEU A 17 -1.47 -4.24 11.57
C LEU A 17 -0.84 -5.28 12.49
N LEU A 18 -1.19 -5.23 13.78
CA LEU A 18 -0.54 -5.97 14.85
C LEU A 18 -1.50 -6.88 15.62
N GLY A 19 -0.94 -7.89 16.28
CA GLY A 19 -1.61 -8.75 17.24
C GLY A 19 -2.18 -10.04 16.67
N ASP A 20 -2.85 -10.81 17.52
CA ASP A 20 -3.24 -12.22 17.30
C ASP A 20 -4.15 -12.47 16.09
N LYS A 21 -4.87 -11.44 15.61
CA LYS A 21 -5.68 -11.55 14.40
C LYS A 21 -4.86 -11.82 13.12
N TRP A 22 -3.56 -11.65 13.19
CA TRP A 22 -2.61 -11.90 12.12
C TRP A 22 -1.89 -13.26 12.27
N VAL A 23 -2.33 -14.07 13.26
CA VAL A 23 -2.03 -15.49 13.39
C VAL A 23 -3.06 -16.24 12.56
N GLN A 24 -2.71 -16.62 11.35
CA GLN A 24 -3.65 -17.24 10.41
C GLN A 24 -2.95 -18.10 9.36
N ASN A 25 -3.72 -18.87 8.62
CA ASN A 25 -3.24 -19.50 7.40
C ASN A 25 -3.39 -18.49 6.25
N TYR A 26 -2.29 -18.09 5.66
CA TYR A 26 -2.23 -17.12 4.58
C TYR A 26 -2.44 -17.82 3.22
N GLY A 27 -3.13 -17.15 2.28
CA GLY A 27 -3.28 -17.62 0.91
C GLY A 27 -4.38 -18.67 0.66
N ARG A 28 -5.16 -19.07 1.68
CA ARG A 28 -6.16 -20.17 1.58
C ARG A 28 -7.23 -19.97 0.51
N GLU A 29 -7.57 -18.73 0.18
CA GLU A 29 -8.67 -18.42 -0.75
C GLU A 29 -8.24 -17.60 -1.97
N ILE A 30 -6.97 -17.18 -2.03
CA ILE A 30 -6.50 -16.20 -3.02
C ILE A 30 -5.08 -16.51 -3.47
N ASP A 31 -4.94 -17.19 -4.59
CA ASP A 31 -3.66 -17.45 -5.29
C ASP A 31 -3.17 -16.26 -6.14
N TYR A 32 -3.53 -15.03 -5.80
CA TYR A 32 -3.19 -13.91 -6.67
C TYR A 32 -2.15 -12.99 -6.03
N LEU A 33 -1.11 -12.66 -6.81
CA LEU A 33 -0.22 -11.56 -6.49
C LEU A 33 -1.05 -10.28 -6.27
N HIS A 34 -0.68 -9.54 -5.24
CA HIS A 34 -1.25 -8.23 -4.96
C HIS A 34 -0.15 -7.16 -4.90
N PHE A 35 -0.54 -5.91 -4.95
CA PHE A 35 0.33 -4.76 -4.75
C PHE A 35 -0.46 -3.62 -4.11
N HIS A 36 0.21 -2.64 -3.55
CA HIS A 36 -0.41 -1.59 -2.74
C HIS A 36 0.30 -0.24 -2.87
N ASN A 37 -0.35 0.82 -2.36
CA ASN A 37 0.07 2.22 -2.49
C ASN A 37 1.22 2.64 -1.56
N HIS A 38 1.61 1.86 -0.57
CA HIS A 38 2.64 2.21 0.41
C HIS A 38 3.77 1.19 0.39
N LEU A 39 4.92 1.57 0.97
CA LEU A 39 5.96 0.62 1.34
C LEU A 39 5.40 -0.31 2.41
N GLU A 40 5.44 -1.62 2.17
CA GLU A 40 5.08 -2.63 3.15
C GLU A 40 6.32 -3.22 3.81
N VAL A 41 6.23 -3.43 5.10
CA VAL A 41 7.21 -4.20 5.88
C VAL A 41 6.45 -5.28 6.64
N GLY A 42 6.68 -6.53 6.28
CA GLY A 42 6.14 -7.69 7.00
C GLY A 42 7.19 -8.28 7.93
N PHE A 43 6.80 -8.67 9.14
CA PHE A 43 7.66 -9.41 10.06
C PHE A 43 7.01 -10.75 10.42
N CYS A 44 7.69 -11.84 10.06
CA CYS A 44 7.28 -13.21 10.38
C CYS A 44 7.91 -13.64 11.70
N TYR A 45 7.08 -13.93 12.69
CA TYR A 45 7.55 -14.47 13.98
C TYR A 45 7.75 -15.98 13.93
N TYR A 46 6.79 -16.69 13.34
CA TYR A 46 6.82 -18.16 13.17
C TYR A 46 5.85 -18.59 12.07
N GLY A 47 5.98 -19.84 11.67
CA GLY A 47 5.18 -20.49 10.65
C GLY A 47 6.01 -20.85 9.43
N GLU A 48 5.41 -21.57 8.50
CA GLU A 48 6.05 -22.05 7.29
C GLU A 48 5.21 -21.70 6.07
N GLY A 49 5.88 -21.35 4.97
CA GLY A 49 5.20 -20.99 3.74
C GLY A 49 6.13 -20.38 2.71
N THR A 50 5.54 -19.61 1.82
CA THR A 50 6.23 -18.98 0.70
C THR A 50 5.84 -17.51 0.60
N VAL A 51 6.81 -16.64 0.44
CA VAL A 51 6.63 -15.27 -0.06
C VAL A 51 6.96 -15.28 -1.54
N THR A 52 5.99 -14.91 -2.38
CA THR A 52 6.18 -14.85 -3.82
C THR A 52 6.38 -13.41 -4.25
N PHE A 53 7.49 -13.11 -4.91
CA PHE A 53 7.79 -11.84 -5.55
C PHE A 53 7.72 -12.01 -7.06
N LYS A 54 6.69 -11.46 -7.71
CA LYS A 54 6.42 -11.67 -9.13
C LYS A 54 6.27 -13.16 -9.48
N GLU A 55 7.34 -13.79 -9.93
CA GLU A 55 7.40 -15.21 -10.33
C GLU A 55 8.39 -16.02 -9.48
N GLU A 56 9.01 -15.40 -8.48
CA GLU A 56 10.00 -16.04 -7.61
C GLU A 56 9.37 -16.40 -6.26
N ASP A 57 9.42 -17.67 -5.91
CA ASP A 57 8.94 -18.23 -4.66
C ASP A 57 10.08 -18.37 -3.65
N LEU A 58 9.95 -17.70 -2.51
CA LEU A 58 10.96 -17.65 -1.45
C LEU A 58 10.37 -18.27 -0.17
N PRO A 59 10.90 -19.38 0.34
CA PRO A 59 10.38 -20.04 1.53
C PRO A 59 10.61 -19.22 2.80
N PHE A 60 9.67 -19.29 3.76
CA PHE A 60 9.85 -18.73 5.11
C PHE A 60 9.61 -19.80 6.19
N ASP A 61 10.32 -19.64 7.31
CA ASP A 61 10.24 -20.51 8.48
C ASP A 61 10.21 -19.76 9.83
N GLY A 62 9.97 -18.45 9.77
CA GLY A 62 9.94 -17.55 10.92
C GLY A 62 11.22 -16.75 11.11
N ASN A 63 11.12 -15.73 11.98
CA ASN A 63 12.18 -14.75 12.25
C ASN A 63 12.76 -14.11 10.98
N MET A 64 11.89 -13.80 10.04
CA MET A 64 12.20 -13.21 8.75
C MET A 64 11.38 -11.93 8.53
N PHE A 65 11.81 -11.08 7.62
CA PHE A 65 11.05 -9.88 7.28
C PHE A 65 11.07 -9.59 5.79
N THR A 66 10.01 -8.94 5.33
CA THR A 66 9.88 -8.39 3.97
C THR A 66 10.04 -6.89 3.99
N VAL A 67 10.57 -6.33 2.90
CA VAL A 67 10.49 -4.92 2.56
C VAL A 67 10.01 -4.83 1.12
N VAL A 68 8.75 -4.47 0.94
CA VAL A 68 8.11 -4.48 -0.37
C VAL A 68 7.78 -3.06 -0.80
N PRO A 69 8.37 -2.54 -1.89
CA PRO A 69 8.06 -1.23 -2.41
C PRO A 69 6.58 -1.07 -2.78
N LYS A 70 6.10 0.18 -2.77
CA LYS A 70 4.79 0.49 -3.34
C LYS A 70 4.68 -0.06 -4.77
N ASN A 71 3.50 -0.51 -5.14
CA ASN A 71 3.20 -1.02 -6.48
C ASN A 71 4.01 -2.25 -6.91
N PHE A 72 4.65 -2.96 -5.98
CA PHE A 72 5.41 -4.17 -6.28
C PHE A 72 4.55 -5.43 -6.07
N PRO A 73 4.38 -6.30 -7.09
CA PRO A 73 3.54 -7.49 -7.00
C PRO A 73 4.15 -8.56 -6.09
N HIS A 74 3.39 -9.03 -5.11
CA HIS A 74 3.81 -10.07 -4.18
C HIS A 74 2.60 -10.79 -3.54
N THR A 75 2.87 -11.89 -2.86
CA THR A 75 1.91 -12.57 -1.98
C THR A 75 2.63 -13.37 -0.91
N THR A 76 1.91 -13.71 0.16
CA THR A 76 2.37 -14.59 1.24
C THR A 76 1.40 -15.73 1.36
N THR A 77 1.90 -16.97 1.34
CA THR A 77 1.09 -18.19 1.40
C THR A 77 1.67 -19.14 2.44
N SER A 78 0.86 -19.60 3.37
CA SER A 78 1.27 -20.64 4.34
C SER A 78 1.27 -22.03 3.71
N THR A 79 2.16 -22.90 4.15
CA THR A 79 2.23 -24.29 3.67
C THR A 79 1.05 -25.09 4.21
N GLY A 80 0.24 -25.68 3.33
CA GLY A 80 -0.89 -26.54 3.68
C GLY A 80 -1.83 -25.89 4.71
N ASP A 81 -2.06 -26.59 5.83
CA ASP A 81 -2.91 -26.11 6.94
C ASP A 81 -2.12 -25.38 8.03
N SER A 82 -0.85 -25.06 7.80
CA SER A 82 -0.02 -24.40 8.80
C SER A 82 -0.51 -22.97 9.08
N VAL A 83 -0.34 -22.54 10.32
CA VAL A 83 -0.65 -21.19 10.77
C VAL A 83 0.65 -20.43 10.94
N SER A 84 0.69 -19.23 10.38
CA SER A 84 1.85 -18.34 10.44
C SER A 84 1.47 -17.04 11.14
N TYR A 85 2.41 -16.48 11.91
CA TYR A 85 2.21 -15.20 12.57
C TYR A 85 3.05 -14.13 11.90
N TRP A 86 2.36 -13.19 11.26
CA TRP A 86 2.94 -12.02 10.63
C TRP A 86 2.37 -10.75 11.25
N GLU A 87 3.19 -9.70 11.31
CA GLU A 87 2.74 -8.34 11.56
C GLU A 87 3.20 -7.43 10.44
N TRP A 88 2.39 -6.43 10.12
CA TRP A 88 2.57 -5.62 8.92
C TRP A 88 2.59 -4.14 9.24
N LEU A 89 3.54 -3.43 8.62
CA LEU A 89 3.67 -1.98 8.65
C LEU A 89 3.52 -1.43 7.24
N PHE A 90 2.70 -0.42 7.05
CA PHE A 90 2.57 0.30 5.78
C PHE A 90 3.00 1.74 5.97
N ILE A 91 4.01 2.18 5.22
CA ILE A 91 4.68 3.47 5.36
C ILE A 91 4.53 4.25 4.04
N ASP A 92 3.96 5.45 4.09
CA ASP A 92 4.04 6.40 2.99
C ASP A 92 5.45 7.02 2.96
N ALA A 93 6.39 6.26 2.41
CA ALA A 93 7.80 6.63 2.38
C ALA A 93 8.02 7.93 1.57
N ASP A 94 7.26 8.14 0.51
CA ASP A 94 7.38 9.31 -0.35
C ASP A 94 6.99 10.58 0.38
N LYS A 95 5.79 10.61 0.98
CA LYS A 95 5.31 11.74 1.77
C LYS A 95 6.21 12.00 2.98
N PHE A 96 6.56 10.95 3.71
CA PHE A 96 7.42 11.05 4.88
C PHE A 96 8.78 11.65 4.55
N LEU A 97 9.45 11.16 3.51
CA LEU A 97 10.78 11.67 3.12
C LEU A 97 10.72 13.08 2.55
N ARG A 98 9.66 13.45 1.82
CA ARG A 98 9.45 14.85 1.36
C ARG A 98 9.25 15.80 2.54
N GLU A 99 8.57 15.37 3.59
CA GLU A 99 8.37 16.16 4.81
C GLU A 99 9.70 16.32 5.60
N VAL A 100 10.44 15.23 5.79
CA VAL A 100 11.74 15.25 6.48
C VAL A 100 12.76 16.12 5.73
N TYR A 101 12.81 16.02 4.41
CA TYR A 101 13.77 16.75 3.56
C TYR A 101 13.12 17.92 2.81
N LYS A 102 12.14 18.61 3.44
CA LYS A 102 11.42 19.74 2.80
C LYS A 102 12.35 20.80 2.23
N ASP A 103 13.50 21.05 2.89
CA ASP A 103 14.50 22.04 2.47
C ASP A 103 15.55 21.47 1.49
N ASN A 104 15.48 20.16 1.18
CA ASN A 104 16.35 19.48 0.24
C ASN A 104 15.59 18.45 -0.63
N PRO A 105 14.75 18.89 -1.57
CA PRO A 105 13.93 18.01 -2.41
C PRO A 105 14.75 16.99 -3.22
N ARG A 106 15.98 17.34 -3.61
CA ARG A 106 16.88 16.41 -4.34
C ARG A 106 17.29 15.23 -3.47
N MET A 107 17.52 15.47 -2.17
CA MET A 107 17.83 14.40 -1.23
C MET A 107 16.63 13.52 -0.97
N ALA A 108 15.44 14.12 -0.80
CA ALA A 108 14.19 13.39 -0.69
C ALA A 108 14.02 12.43 -1.88
N GLN A 109 14.07 12.95 -3.11
CA GLN A 109 13.88 12.15 -4.31
C GLN A 109 14.92 11.03 -4.43
N LYS A 110 16.18 11.32 -4.14
CA LYS A 110 17.26 10.32 -4.17
C LYS A 110 17.01 9.13 -3.21
N VAL A 111 16.48 9.41 -2.01
CA VAL A 111 16.16 8.35 -1.04
C VAL A 111 14.91 7.58 -1.47
N ILE A 112 13.86 8.29 -1.93
CA ILE A 112 12.62 7.70 -2.45
C ILE A 112 12.91 6.71 -3.58
N ASP A 113 13.67 7.13 -4.60
CA ASP A 113 14.02 6.29 -5.75
C ASP A 113 14.77 5.03 -5.32
N ARG A 114 15.64 5.15 -4.31
CA ARG A 114 16.37 4.00 -3.79
C ARG A 114 15.51 3.06 -2.98
N VAL A 115 14.66 3.58 -2.09
CA VAL A 115 13.76 2.76 -1.25
C VAL A 115 12.79 1.97 -2.12
N ASN A 116 12.25 2.58 -3.18
CA ASN A 116 11.26 1.94 -4.05
C ASN A 116 11.87 1.07 -5.17
N LYS A 117 13.18 0.86 -5.16
CA LYS A 117 13.85 0.18 -6.28
C LYS A 117 13.64 -1.32 -6.32
N ARG A 118 13.60 -1.99 -5.16
CA ARG A 118 13.60 -3.45 -5.06
C ARG A 118 12.86 -3.95 -3.82
N ALA A 119 12.20 -5.11 -3.97
CA ALA A 119 11.66 -5.85 -2.84
C ALA A 119 12.74 -6.74 -2.22
N HIS A 120 12.65 -6.95 -0.91
CA HIS A 120 13.54 -7.81 -0.15
C HIS A 120 12.74 -8.75 0.74
N PHE A 121 13.26 -9.96 0.86
CA PHE A 121 12.84 -10.95 1.83
C PHE A 121 14.09 -11.60 2.42
N VAL A 122 14.26 -11.54 3.74
CA VAL A 122 15.52 -11.88 4.37
C VAL A 122 15.34 -12.25 5.83
N SER A 123 16.22 -13.11 6.35
CA SER A 123 16.26 -13.44 7.77
C SER A 123 16.79 -12.27 8.60
N VAL A 124 16.34 -12.18 9.86
CA VAL A 124 16.87 -11.18 10.82
C VAL A 124 18.38 -11.41 11.06
N GLN A 125 18.85 -12.64 10.95
CA GLN A 125 20.27 -12.97 11.13
C GLN A 125 21.15 -12.39 10.03
N ASP A 126 20.66 -12.33 8.78
CA ASP A 126 21.42 -11.80 7.64
C ASP A 126 21.44 -10.27 7.60
N LYS A 127 20.39 -9.63 8.12
CA LYS A 127 20.25 -8.16 8.20
C LYS A 127 19.83 -7.69 9.60
N PRO A 128 20.64 -7.96 10.64
CA PRO A 128 20.22 -7.76 12.03
C PRO A 128 19.90 -6.31 12.39
N GLN A 129 20.58 -5.33 11.79
CA GLN A 129 20.32 -3.92 12.05
C GLN A 129 18.97 -3.47 11.50
N ILE A 130 18.59 -3.94 10.31
CA ILE A 130 17.29 -3.60 9.71
C ILE A 130 16.18 -4.35 10.44
N GLY A 131 16.37 -5.64 10.72
CA GLY A 131 15.42 -6.44 11.50
C GLY A 131 15.13 -5.85 12.89
N ALA A 132 16.17 -5.36 13.59
CA ALA A 132 16.01 -4.69 14.87
C ALA A 132 15.17 -3.40 14.76
N LEU A 133 15.38 -2.59 13.73
CA LEU A 133 14.57 -1.38 13.50
C LEU A 133 13.09 -1.73 13.25
N VAL A 134 12.83 -2.78 12.44
CA VAL A 134 11.46 -3.24 12.19
C VAL A 134 10.79 -3.67 13.50
N GLN A 135 11.46 -4.49 14.32
CA GLN A 135 10.94 -4.94 15.60
C GLN A 135 10.70 -3.77 16.56
N GLN A 136 11.61 -2.80 16.63
CA GLN A 136 11.44 -1.62 17.47
C GLN A 136 10.23 -0.77 17.05
N ILE A 137 10.03 -0.55 15.75
CA ILE A 137 8.83 0.16 15.25
C ILE A 137 7.56 -0.57 15.68
N ILE A 138 7.51 -1.90 15.52
CA ILE A 138 6.37 -2.73 15.93
C ILE A 138 6.12 -2.61 17.44
N VAL A 139 7.17 -2.70 18.27
CA VAL A 139 7.06 -2.58 19.73
C VAL A 139 6.53 -1.19 20.12
N CYS A 140 7.08 -0.11 19.58
CA CYS A 140 6.62 1.26 19.85
C CYS A 140 5.15 1.45 19.44
N MET A 141 4.75 0.92 18.28
CA MET A 141 3.35 1.01 17.81
C MET A 141 2.39 0.17 18.64
N ARG A 142 2.86 -0.87 19.30
CA ARG A 142 2.07 -1.73 20.20
C ARG A 142 1.93 -1.12 21.59
N GLU A 143 3.04 -0.66 22.18
CA GLU A 143 3.07 -0.16 23.55
C GLU A 143 2.54 1.27 23.71
N ARG A 144 2.74 2.11 22.71
CA ARG A 144 2.27 3.52 22.65
C ARG A 144 2.61 4.33 23.89
N LYS A 145 3.86 4.23 24.36
CA LYS A 145 4.38 5.02 25.47
C LYS A 145 4.42 6.51 25.12
N GLU A 146 4.69 7.36 26.10
CA GLU A 146 4.86 8.78 25.85
C GLU A 146 5.90 9.04 24.74
N PHE A 147 5.60 9.96 23.81
CA PHE A 147 6.41 10.29 22.63
C PHE A 147 6.63 9.17 21.60
N TYR A 148 5.84 8.09 21.66
CA TYR A 148 6.03 6.95 20.74
C TYR A 148 5.95 7.32 19.25
N LEU A 149 5.14 8.33 18.87
CA LEU A 149 5.05 8.78 17.48
C LEU A 149 6.34 9.44 17.00
N GLU A 150 6.98 10.22 17.84
CA GLU A 150 8.26 10.86 17.54
C GLU A 150 9.39 9.84 17.47
N GLU A 151 9.39 8.85 18.37
CA GLU A 151 10.31 7.73 18.33
C GLU A 151 10.13 6.91 17.06
N VAL A 152 8.89 6.56 16.69
CA VAL A 152 8.57 5.83 15.45
C VAL A 152 9.01 6.61 14.21
N LYS A 153 8.84 7.94 14.15
CA LYS A 153 9.36 8.77 13.05
C LYS A 153 10.87 8.65 12.91
N GLY A 154 11.61 8.71 14.03
CA GLY A 154 13.07 8.54 14.04
C GLY A 154 13.49 7.15 13.55
N LEU A 155 12.82 6.10 14.01
CA LEU A 155 13.07 4.71 13.60
C LEU A 155 12.75 4.48 12.12
N ILE A 156 11.63 5.02 11.63
CA ILE A 156 11.28 4.95 10.21
C ILE A 156 12.34 5.64 9.35
N LEU A 157 12.81 6.82 9.74
CA LEU A 157 13.87 7.50 8.99
C LEU A 157 15.15 6.66 8.94
N ALA A 158 15.57 6.11 10.06
CA ALA A 158 16.75 5.23 10.12
C ALA A 158 16.57 3.99 9.24
N PHE A 159 15.40 3.36 9.31
CA PHE A 159 15.04 2.21 8.49
C PHE A 159 15.10 2.53 6.98
N LEU A 160 14.42 3.59 6.53
CA LEU A 160 14.39 3.98 5.11
C LEU A 160 15.79 4.30 4.58
N LEU A 161 16.64 4.95 5.38
CA LEU A 161 18.02 5.23 4.98
C LEU A 161 18.88 3.96 4.88
N GLN A 162 18.64 2.95 5.73
CA GLN A 162 19.32 1.67 5.63
C GLN A 162 18.86 0.88 4.40
N VAL A 163 17.56 0.83 4.12
CA VAL A 163 17.02 0.23 2.90
C VAL A 163 17.59 0.91 1.64
N ALA A 164 17.64 2.24 1.62
CA ALA A 164 18.21 2.99 0.50
C ALA A 164 19.71 2.69 0.28
N ARG A 165 20.48 2.44 1.35
CA ARG A 165 21.90 1.98 1.23
C ARG A 165 21.98 0.56 0.71
N TRP A 166 21.19 -0.34 1.25
CA TRP A 166 21.12 -1.73 0.81
C TRP A 166 20.82 -1.83 -0.68
N ASN A 167 19.78 -1.12 -1.14
CA ASN A 167 19.42 -1.09 -2.56
C ASN A 167 20.52 -0.51 -3.48
N ARG A 168 21.36 0.39 -2.98
CA ARG A 168 22.51 0.88 -3.73
C ARG A 168 23.59 -0.19 -3.90
N GLU A 169 23.94 -0.87 -2.82
CA GLU A 169 24.99 -1.89 -2.80
C GLU A 169 24.65 -3.09 -3.69
N GLU A 170 23.37 -3.45 -3.75
CA GLU A 170 22.90 -4.52 -4.62
C GLU A 170 22.69 -4.10 -6.07
N ALA A 171 22.40 -2.83 -6.35
CA ALA A 171 22.26 -2.32 -7.71
C ALA A 171 23.60 -2.37 -8.49
N GLU A 172 24.70 -2.32 -7.78
CA GLU A 172 26.04 -2.54 -8.34
C GLU A 172 26.25 -4.02 -8.72
N LYS A 173 25.36 -4.92 -8.30
CA LYS A 173 25.46 -6.38 -8.51
C LYS A 173 24.50 -6.96 -9.55
N ALA A 174 23.38 -6.32 -9.86
CA ALA A 174 22.39 -6.86 -10.81
C ALA A 174 21.47 -5.79 -11.39
N GLU A 175 21.43 -5.63 -12.70
CA GLU A 175 20.33 -4.97 -13.43
C GLU A 175 19.11 -5.91 -13.40
N PHE A 176 18.11 -5.57 -12.57
CA PHE A 176 16.85 -6.31 -12.54
C PHE A 176 15.77 -5.51 -13.26
N GLU A 177 15.22 -6.07 -14.33
CA GLU A 177 14.14 -5.45 -15.11
C GLU A 177 12.90 -5.18 -14.25
N ALA A 178 12.49 -3.94 -14.17
CA ALA A 178 11.23 -3.56 -13.57
C ALA A 178 10.06 -4.11 -14.42
N GLY A 179 9.18 -4.90 -13.83
CA GLY A 179 8.03 -5.45 -14.53
C GLY A 179 6.99 -4.38 -14.93
N ASN A 180 5.96 -4.79 -15.68
CA ASN A 180 4.90 -3.90 -16.23
C ASN A 180 4.27 -2.95 -15.20
N THR A 181 4.23 -3.31 -13.91
CA THR A 181 3.68 -2.45 -12.84
C THR A 181 4.47 -1.16 -12.67
N SER A 182 5.79 -1.16 -12.87
CA SER A 182 6.61 0.05 -12.80
C SER A 182 6.30 1.03 -13.92
N LEU A 183 5.80 0.54 -15.06
CA LEU A 183 5.44 1.36 -16.21
C LEU A 183 4.27 2.30 -15.91
N ILE A 184 3.33 1.91 -15.07
CA ILE A 184 2.15 2.72 -14.70
C ILE A 184 2.27 3.38 -13.32
N THR A 185 3.38 3.18 -12.61
CA THR A 185 3.63 3.81 -11.30
C THR A 185 3.45 5.34 -11.34
N PRO A 186 3.97 6.09 -12.33
CA PRO A 186 3.76 7.54 -12.39
C PRO A 186 2.28 7.92 -12.46
N ALA A 187 1.47 7.15 -13.20
CA ALA A 187 0.02 7.39 -13.30
C ALA A 187 -0.70 7.08 -11.97
N ILE A 188 -0.32 5.99 -11.29
CA ILE A 188 -0.89 5.61 -9.99
C ILE A 188 -0.58 6.68 -8.93
N ASP A 189 0.66 7.14 -8.88
CA ASP A 189 1.10 8.18 -7.95
C ASP A 189 0.35 9.48 -8.19
N TYR A 190 0.27 9.93 -9.45
CA TYR A 190 -0.47 11.14 -9.80
C TYR A 190 -1.95 11.05 -9.44
N ILE A 191 -2.60 9.91 -9.69
CA ILE A 191 -4.00 9.70 -9.29
C ILE A 191 -4.15 9.80 -7.77
N SER A 192 -3.23 9.22 -7.02
CA SER A 192 -3.28 9.24 -5.55
C SER A 192 -3.11 10.65 -4.95
N GLU A 193 -2.29 11.49 -5.59
CA GLU A 193 -2.01 12.85 -5.15
C GLU A 193 -3.04 13.88 -5.64
N CYS A 194 -3.64 13.67 -6.81
CA CYS A 194 -4.44 14.68 -7.54
C CYS A 194 -5.86 14.22 -7.87
N CYS A 195 -6.39 13.18 -7.19
CA CYS A 195 -7.72 12.63 -7.51
C CYS A 195 -8.89 13.59 -7.30
N ASP A 196 -8.69 14.66 -6.50
CA ASP A 196 -9.65 15.76 -6.28
C ASP A 196 -9.90 16.62 -7.53
N ARG A 197 -9.05 16.51 -8.55
CA ARG A 197 -9.08 17.30 -9.78
C ARG A 197 -9.54 16.45 -10.97
N PRO A 198 -9.97 17.09 -12.07
CA PRO A 198 -10.18 16.40 -13.33
C PRO A 198 -8.88 15.75 -13.82
N ILE A 199 -8.88 14.45 -14.02
CA ILE A 199 -7.75 13.70 -14.55
C ILE A 199 -8.15 13.11 -15.90
N LYS A 200 -7.34 13.36 -16.95
CA LYS A 200 -7.51 12.79 -18.26
C LYS A 200 -6.59 11.59 -18.46
N VAL A 201 -7.09 10.57 -19.14
CA VAL A 201 -6.31 9.35 -19.41
C VAL A 201 -5.11 9.64 -20.31
N GLU A 202 -5.22 10.62 -21.22
CA GLU A 202 -4.14 11.11 -22.08
C GLU A 202 -2.96 11.66 -21.24
N GLU A 203 -3.27 12.42 -20.19
CA GLU A 203 -2.25 12.97 -19.28
C GLU A 203 -1.50 11.84 -18.54
N LEU A 204 -2.23 10.84 -18.07
CA LEU A 204 -1.63 9.67 -17.43
C LEU A 204 -0.74 8.88 -18.39
N ALA A 205 -1.19 8.70 -19.63
CA ALA A 205 -0.41 8.00 -20.66
C ALA A 205 0.88 8.76 -21.00
N ALA A 206 0.80 10.09 -21.12
CA ALA A 206 1.97 10.94 -21.34
C ALA A 206 2.98 10.87 -20.20
N MET A 207 2.53 10.84 -18.93
CA MET A 207 3.39 10.68 -17.75
C MET A 207 4.13 9.34 -17.73
N CYS A 208 3.48 8.29 -18.25
CA CYS A 208 4.06 6.96 -18.37
C CYS A 208 4.86 6.77 -19.67
N HIS A 209 4.97 7.78 -20.53
CA HIS A 209 5.64 7.72 -21.85
C HIS A 209 5.09 6.61 -22.77
N ILE A 210 3.76 6.33 -22.71
CA ILE A 210 3.09 5.30 -23.52
C ILE A 210 1.81 5.85 -24.14
N SER A 211 1.23 5.10 -25.11
CA SER A 211 -0.08 5.46 -25.67
C SER A 211 -1.22 5.15 -24.69
N GLU A 212 -2.36 5.83 -24.82
CA GLU A 212 -3.56 5.55 -24.01
C GLU A 212 -4.02 4.08 -24.11
N THR A 213 -3.98 3.52 -25.32
CA THR A 213 -4.36 2.11 -25.53
C THR A 213 -3.43 1.19 -24.74
N HIS A 214 -2.14 1.47 -24.73
CA HIS A 214 -1.17 0.71 -23.97
C HIS A 214 -1.38 0.90 -22.47
N LEU A 215 -1.61 2.15 -22.01
CA LEU A 215 -1.93 2.43 -20.60
C LEU A 215 -3.15 1.63 -20.14
N ARG A 216 -4.26 1.65 -20.90
CA ARG A 216 -5.48 0.90 -20.56
C ARG A 216 -5.22 -0.60 -20.45
N ARG A 217 -4.44 -1.15 -21.37
CA ARG A 217 -4.05 -2.56 -21.33
C ARG A 217 -3.23 -2.88 -20.08
N VAL A 218 -2.19 -2.11 -19.80
CA VAL A 218 -1.33 -2.34 -18.62
C VAL A 218 -2.09 -2.13 -17.32
N PHE A 219 -2.98 -1.13 -17.23
CA PHE A 219 -3.87 -0.98 -16.08
C PHE A 219 -4.78 -2.20 -15.89
N HIS A 220 -5.37 -2.70 -16.99
CA HIS A 220 -6.19 -3.90 -16.91
C HIS A 220 -5.36 -5.13 -16.50
N ASP A 221 -4.19 -5.32 -17.09
CA ASP A 221 -3.33 -6.49 -16.81
C ASP A 221 -2.79 -6.47 -15.37
N CYS A 222 -2.41 -5.28 -14.85
CA CYS A 222 -1.82 -5.13 -13.53
C CYS A 222 -2.84 -4.95 -12.40
N ILE A 223 -3.92 -4.18 -12.65
CA ILE A 223 -4.86 -3.72 -11.61
C ILE A 223 -6.25 -4.34 -11.80
N GLN A 224 -6.51 -5.00 -12.92
CA GLN A 224 -7.84 -5.51 -13.31
C GLN A 224 -8.93 -4.41 -13.36
N MET A 225 -8.52 -3.17 -13.58
CA MET A 225 -9.38 -1.99 -13.71
C MET A 225 -8.90 -1.12 -14.87
N SER A 226 -9.82 -0.38 -15.48
CA SER A 226 -9.42 0.73 -16.35
C SER A 226 -8.88 1.91 -15.52
N PRO A 227 -8.09 2.83 -16.11
CA PRO A 227 -7.62 4.03 -15.41
C PRO A 227 -8.76 4.85 -14.78
N VAL A 228 -9.89 4.98 -15.48
CA VAL A 228 -11.08 5.72 -14.99
C VAL A 228 -11.73 5.02 -13.80
N GLU A 229 -11.81 3.70 -13.83
CA GLU A 229 -12.34 2.93 -12.68
C GLU A 229 -11.43 3.07 -11.47
N TYR A 230 -10.12 3.03 -11.67
CA TYR A 230 -9.14 3.23 -10.61
C TYR A 230 -9.23 4.65 -10.00
N ILE A 231 -9.33 5.71 -10.81
CA ILE A 231 -9.56 7.08 -10.34
C ILE A 231 -10.81 7.14 -9.47
N ASN A 232 -11.94 6.59 -9.94
CA ASN A 232 -13.17 6.61 -9.18
C ASN A 232 -13.07 5.78 -7.88
N TRP A 233 -12.34 4.68 -7.92
CA TRP A 233 -12.10 3.86 -6.74
C TRP A 233 -11.32 4.63 -5.66
N VAL A 234 -10.22 5.31 -6.02
CA VAL A 234 -9.45 6.16 -5.10
C VAL A 234 -10.32 7.27 -4.51
N ARG A 235 -11.11 7.96 -5.33
CA ARG A 235 -12.04 9.01 -4.88
C ARG A 235 -13.06 8.51 -3.86
N ILE A 236 -13.64 7.33 -4.08
CA ILE A 236 -14.61 6.74 -3.16
C ILE A 236 -13.94 6.36 -1.84
N ARG A 237 -12.71 5.84 -1.87
CA ARG A 237 -11.97 5.52 -0.65
C ARG A 237 -11.70 6.76 0.20
N ILE A 238 -11.30 7.87 -0.42
CA ILE A 238 -11.15 9.16 0.28
C ILE A 238 -12.49 9.63 0.84
N ALA A 239 -13.56 9.53 0.06
CA ALA A 239 -14.89 9.91 0.51
C ALA A 239 -15.37 9.10 1.73
N CYS A 240 -15.03 7.82 1.83
CA CYS A 240 -15.31 7.01 3.02
C CYS A 240 -14.65 7.61 4.28
N GLY A 241 -13.38 8.03 4.17
CA GLY A 241 -12.67 8.70 5.26
C GLY A 241 -13.31 10.05 5.63
N GLU A 242 -13.70 10.86 4.64
CA GLU A 242 -14.40 12.14 4.87
C GLU A 242 -15.77 11.95 5.52
N LEU A 243 -16.56 10.98 5.05
CA LEU A 243 -17.87 10.64 5.62
C LEU A 243 -17.78 10.21 7.09
N LYS A 244 -16.67 9.60 7.50
CA LYS A 244 -16.40 9.19 8.87
C LYS A 244 -15.96 10.36 9.76
N ARG A 245 -15.14 11.26 9.22
CA ARG A 245 -14.47 12.34 9.99
C ARG A 245 -15.29 13.62 10.07
N THR A 246 -16.22 13.85 9.13
CA THR A 246 -16.94 15.12 9.03
C THR A 246 -18.46 14.93 9.03
N ASN A 247 -19.17 16.01 9.40
CA ASN A 247 -20.62 16.10 9.29
C ASN A 247 -21.06 16.84 8.00
N ASP A 248 -20.15 17.08 7.07
CA ASP A 248 -20.43 17.77 5.82
C ASP A 248 -21.45 17.01 4.97
N THR A 249 -22.13 17.72 4.08
CA THR A 249 -23.11 17.07 3.22
C THR A 249 -22.44 16.07 2.28
N VAL A 250 -23.16 15.04 1.91
CA VAL A 250 -22.67 14.04 0.93
C VAL A 250 -22.31 14.71 -0.39
N GLY A 251 -23.03 15.80 -0.74
CA GLY A 251 -22.73 16.60 -1.95
C GLY A 251 -21.39 17.32 -1.87
N ASP A 252 -21.09 17.98 -0.75
CA ASP A 252 -19.81 18.68 -0.55
C ASP A 252 -18.63 17.71 -0.55
N ILE A 253 -18.78 16.56 0.08
CA ILE A 253 -17.77 15.50 0.05
C ILE A 253 -17.55 14.99 -1.37
N ALA A 254 -18.62 14.75 -2.14
CA ALA A 254 -18.51 14.31 -3.51
C ALA A 254 -17.70 15.28 -4.37
N VAL A 255 -17.95 16.59 -4.22
CA VAL A 255 -17.22 17.64 -4.95
C VAL A 255 -15.76 17.67 -4.53
N ARG A 256 -15.46 17.67 -3.23
CA ARG A 256 -14.06 17.63 -2.73
C ARG A 256 -13.29 16.41 -3.18
N CYS A 257 -13.97 15.27 -3.33
CA CYS A 257 -13.35 14.05 -3.87
C CYS A 257 -13.27 14.01 -5.39
N GLY A 258 -13.54 15.12 -6.09
CA GLY A 258 -13.36 15.25 -7.53
C GLY A 258 -14.49 14.72 -8.39
N PHE A 259 -15.70 14.48 -7.84
CA PHE A 259 -16.86 14.12 -8.64
C PHE A 259 -17.60 15.37 -9.13
N SER A 260 -17.86 15.42 -10.45
CA SER A 260 -18.59 16.53 -11.07
C SER A 260 -20.09 16.56 -10.73
N THR A 261 -20.68 15.42 -10.36
CA THR A 261 -22.10 15.34 -9.99
C THR A 261 -22.32 14.36 -8.85
N LEU A 262 -23.28 14.67 -7.98
CA LEU A 262 -23.70 13.78 -6.89
C LEU A 262 -24.25 12.44 -7.40
N SER A 263 -24.91 12.43 -8.56
CA SER A 263 -25.42 11.20 -9.19
C SER A 263 -24.29 10.24 -9.58
N THR A 264 -23.21 10.77 -10.18
CA THR A 264 -22.03 9.97 -10.53
C THR A 264 -21.32 9.45 -9.27
N PHE A 265 -21.20 10.28 -8.25
CA PHE A 265 -20.68 9.89 -6.94
C PHE A 265 -21.49 8.72 -6.34
N ASN A 266 -22.79 8.89 -6.16
CA ASN A 266 -23.65 7.88 -5.55
C ASN A 266 -23.62 6.54 -6.30
N ARG A 267 -23.63 6.58 -7.64
CA ARG A 267 -23.52 5.38 -8.48
C ARG A 267 -22.17 4.66 -8.26
N ASN A 268 -21.06 5.38 -8.27
CA ASN A 268 -19.75 4.80 -8.04
C ASN A 268 -19.59 4.32 -6.60
N PHE A 269 -20.10 5.09 -5.62
CA PHE A 269 -20.06 4.70 -4.21
C PHE A 269 -20.82 3.38 -4.00
N HIS A 270 -22.05 3.29 -4.50
CA HIS A 270 -22.85 2.06 -4.39
C HIS A 270 -22.18 0.89 -5.13
N ARG A 271 -21.64 1.13 -6.32
CA ARG A 271 -20.93 0.10 -7.09
C ARG A 271 -19.71 -0.45 -6.33
N ILE A 272 -18.95 0.41 -5.66
CA ILE A 272 -17.69 0.05 -5.00
C ILE A 272 -17.93 -0.46 -3.58
N MET A 273 -18.83 0.17 -2.82
CA MET A 273 -19.07 -0.13 -1.41
C MET A 273 -20.26 -1.07 -1.17
N GLY A 274 -21.11 -1.30 -2.19
CA GLY A 274 -22.34 -2.10 -2.08
C GLY A 274 -23.48 -1.42 -1.33
N ILE A 275 -23.28 -0.23 -0.79
CA ILE A 275 -24.24 0.54 0.03
C ILE A 275 -24.22 2.03 -0.34
N SER A 276 -25.19 2.80 0.15
CA SER A 276 -25.19 4.24 -0.06
C SER A 276 -24.21 4.99 0.86
N PRO A 277 -23.74 6.21 0.49
CA PRO A 277 -22.90 7.04 1.35
C PRO A 277 -23.54 7.33 2.72
N GLN A 278 -24.86 7.52 2.77
CA GLN A 278 -25.58 7.76 4.02
C GLN A 278 -25.62 6.52 4.92
N GLN A 279 -25.74 5.32 4.34
CA GLN A 279 -25.66 4.07 5.09
C GLN A 279 -24.25 3.88 5.65
N TRP A 280 -23.22 4.15 4.85
CA TRP A 280 -21.83 4.12 5.29
C TRP A 280 -21.58 5.05 6.49
N ARG A 281 -22.06 6.31 6.43
CA ARG A 281 -21.89 7.29 7.51
C ARG A 281 -22.53 6.86 8.84
N LYS A 282 -23.62 6.10 8.79
CA LYS A 282 -24.33 5.66 10.01
C LYS A 282 -23.56 4.59 10.80
N ASP A 283 -22.82 3.74 10.13
CA ASP A 283 -22.08 2.65 10.78
C ASP A 283 -20.78 2.33 10.02
N PRO A 284 -19.81 3.28 10.03
CA PRO A 284 -18.56 3.12 9.31
C PRO A 284 -17.77 1.89 9.77
N GLU A 285 -17.73 1.63 11.08
CA GLU A 285 -16.94 0.55 11.66
C GLU A 285 -17.43 -0.84 11.26
N HIS A 286 -18.74 -1.03 11.15
CA HIS A 286 -19.31 -2.29 10.65
C HIS A 286 -18.85 -2.56 9.21
N PHE A 287 -18.89 -1.54 8.36
CA PHE A 287 -18.52 -1.67 6.96
C PHE A 287 -17.00 -1.68 6.74
N GLU A 288 -16.22 -0.98 7.58
CA GLU A 288 -14.76 -1.11 7.62
C GLU A 288 -14.33 -2.51 8.07
N ARG A 289 -14.95 -3.07 9.11
CA ARG A 289 -14.71 -4.46 9.52
C ARG A 289 -15.10 -5.46 8.43
N LYS A 290 -16.16 -5.20 7.70
CA LYS A 290 -16.55 -6.00 6.55
C LYS A 290 -15.59 -5.85 5.38
N LEU A 291 -14.96 -4.69 5.22
CA LEU A 291 -13.86 -4.44 4.28
C LEU A 291 -12.52 -5.04 4.77
N LEU A 292 -12.30 -5.09 6.08
CA LEU A 292 -11.12 -5.74 6.69
C LEU A 292 -11.29 -7.26 6.79
N ASN A 293 -12.53 -7.76 6.92
CA ASN A 293 -12.87 -9.19 6.95
C ASN A 293 -13.21 -9.76 5.57
N CYS A 294 -13.62 -8.93 4.63
CA CYS A 294 -13.64 -9.26 3.22
C CYS A 294 -12.33 -8.77 2.68
N ASN A 295 -11.32 -9.65 2.66
CA ASN A 295 -10.06 -9.41 1.98
C ASN A 295 -10.00 -8.04 1.38
N ILE A 296 -9.13 -7.16 1.85
CA ILE A 296 -8.99 -5.83 1.29
C ILE A 296 -8.98 -6.00 -0.22
N ILE A 297 -10.10 -6.10 -0.70
CA ILE A 297 -10.72 -6.48 -1.93
C ILE A 297 -9.73 -6.73 -3.05
N ALA A 298 -9.36 -7.99 -3.17
CA ALA A 298 -9.30 -8.56 -4.48
C ALA A 298 -10.71 -8.59 -5.02
N LYS A 299 -10.96 -7.93 -6.02
CA LYS A 299 -12.06 -8.29 -6.86
C LYS A 299 -11.67 -9.47 -7.72
N LYS A 300 -12.19 -10.69 -7.40
CA LYS A 300 -12.69 -11.52 -8.48
C LYS A 300 -13.67 -10.65 -9.25
N GLY A 301 -13.40 -10.45 -10.56
CA GLY A 301 -14.15 -9.72 -11.53
C GLY A 301 -15.52 -9.28 -11.09
N TRP A 302 -15.70 -8.03 -11.22
CA TRP A 302 -16.99 -7.41 -11.06
C TRP A 302 -17.59 -7.31 -12.44
#